data_6318743ec119d75c6cca0afd6eaef92e
#
_entry.id   6318743ec119d75c6cca0afd6eaef92e
#
_cell.length_a   1.000
_cell.length_b   1.000
_cell.length_c   1.000
_cell.angle_alpha   90.00
_cell.angle_beta   90.00
_cell.angle_gamma   90.00
#
_symmetry.space_group_name_H-M   'P 1'
#
loop_
_entity.id
_entity.type
_entity.pdbx_description
1 polymer ?
#
loop_
_entity_poly.entity_id
_entity_poly.type
_entity_poly.pdbx_seq_one_letter_code
_entity_poly.pdbx_strand_id
1 'polypeptide(L)'
;SQIIPVEGKGQFPVITKLFRLIGKDVCVLTDLDGFIDDNSVVDLFSSLPKATEIANRRGVSNLQTMIRDIKTTIDKLISENKQDIATIYELHPYWVNRDSEADPDKVIRRALIAQLFTVSEDTLLTWPNSNDWKSIKTRITALYDILEELGCFILRRGAIESYYTFAPNTTFSGKPSAATLEVSHLEEESNAQICEQFADLVRALRFAAIDKPVDESFAVKKELLSELALVIGVLPNTDREEDLLSDIKQAKGNSESLFDYKIINENGRLGVEVFLKSKIINVSGFPFKAFVDDNVNQIVSAHVRMKN
;
A
#
# COMPACT_ATOMS: atom_id res chain seq x y z
N SER A 1 13.34 -1.36 0.72
CA SER A 1 12.32 -0.31 0.97
C SER A 1 11.52 -0.66 2.22
N GLN A 2 11.05 0.34 2.95
CA GLN A 2 10.20 0.17 4.13
C GLN A 2 8.87 0.87 3.88
N ILE A 3 7.75 0.18 4.15
CA ILE A 3 6.41 0.76 4.11
C ILE A 3 6.09 1.31 5.50
N ILE A 4 5.73 2.58 5.56
CA ILE A 4 5.36 3.26 6.79
C ILE A 4 3.92 3.75 6.63
N PRO A 5 2.96 3.17 7.35
CA PRO A 5 1.60 3.68 7.37
C PRO A 5 1.57 5.05 8.05
N VAL A 6 0.81 5.98 7.45
CA VAL A 6 0.64 7.34 7.97
C VAL A 6 -0.84 7.58 8.22
N GLU A 7 -1.20 7.80 9.47
CA GLU A 7 -2.57 8.10 9.86
C GLU A 7 -2.89 9.57 9.57
N GLY A 8 -3.78 9.78 8.60
CA GLY A 8 -4.24 11.11 8.20
C GLY A 8 -3.33 11.85 7.23
N LYS A 9 -3.94 12.37 6.16
CA LYS A 9 -3.25 13.05 5.05
C LYS A 9 -2.43 14.28 5.46
N GLY A 10 -2.80 14.96 6.53
CA GLY A 10 -2.06 16.12 7.07
C GLY A 10 -0.68 15.78 7.62
N GLN A 11 -0.38 14.52 7.90
CA GLN A 11 0.94 14.09 8.39
C GLN A 11 1.94 13.81 7.27
N PHE A 12 1.48 13.53 6.04
CA PHE A 12 2.37 13.26 4.91
C PHE A 12 3.41 14.34 4.68
N PRO A 13 3.08 15.66 4.68
CA PRO A 13 4.07 16.70 4.48
C PRO A 13 5.17 16.72 5.54
N VAL A 14 4.81 16.48 6.79
CA VAL A 14 5.76 16.50 7.92
C VAL A 14 6.72 15.31 7.82
N ILE A 15 6.18 14.11 7.65
CA ILE A 15 6.97 12.87 7.57
C ILE A 15 7.86 12.89 6.31
N THR A 16 7.32 13.30 5.17
CA THR A 16 8.10 13.38 3.92
C THR A 16 9.25 14.37 4.03
N LYS A 17 9.02 15.55 4.62
CA LYS A 17 10.08 16.54 4.87
C LYS A 17 11.15 15.99 5.81
N LEU A 18 10.75 15.32 6.89
CA LEU A 18 11.68 14.71 7.83
C LEU A 18 12.59 13.69 7.15
N PHE A 19 12.03 12.75 6.37
CA PHE A 19 12.84 11.75 5.67
C PHE A 19 13.78 12.36 4.64
N ARG A 20 13.33 13.38 3.90
CA ARG A 20 14.19 14.11 2.95
C ARG A 20 15.34 14.84 3.64
N LEU A 21 15.12 15.42 4.84
CA LEU A 21 16.16 16.08 5.62
C LEU A 21 17.27 15.12 6.06
N ILE A 22 16.94 13.85 6.26
CA ILE A 22 17.95 12.81 6.58
C ILE A 22 18.44 12.05 5.32
N GLY A 23 18.23 12.64 4.14
CA GLY A 23 18.75 12.12 2.87
C GLY A 23 18.07 10.84 2.37
N LYS A 24 16.80 10.61 2.71
CA LYS A 24 16.03 9.47 2.24
C LYS A 24 15.08 9.89 1.12
N ASP A 25 15.06 9.09 0.06
CA ASP A 25 14.02 9.20 -0.96
C ASP A 25 12.69 8.69 -0.42
N VAL A 26 11.62 9.41 -0.76
CA VAL A 26 10.28 9.12 -0.26
C VAL A 26 9.33 8.92 -1.43
N CYS A 27 8.67 7.78 -1.44
CA CYS A 27 7.51 7.51 -2.27
C CYS A 27 6.26 7.63 -1.40
N VAL A 28 5.29 8.40 -1.85
CA VAL A 28 3.98 8.56 -1.19
C VAL A 28 2.90 7.91 -2.04
N LEU A 29 2.08 7.07 -1.43
CA LEU A 29 0.83 6.57 -1.99
C LEU A 29 -0.32 7.10 -1.14
N THR A 30 -1.28 7.78 -1.76
CA THR A 30 -2.42 8.39 -1.09
C THR A 30 -3.72 8.12 -1.85
N ASP A 31 -4.82 8.13 -1.12
CA ASP A 31 -6.16 8.12 -1.69
C ASP A 31 -6.40 9.38 -2.53
N LEU A 32 -7.45 9.36 -3.35
CA LEU A 32 -7.85 10.47 -4.22
C LEU A 32 -8.14 11.77 -3.45
N ASP A 33 -8.55 11.68 -2.20
CA ASP A 33 -8.83 12.82 -1.35
C ASP A 33 -7.58 13.67 -1.04
N GLY A 34 -6.38 13.07 -1.09
CA GLY A 34 -5.11 13.79 -0.99
C GLY A 34 -4.83 14.77 -2.13
N PHE A 35 -5.57 14.66 -3.24
CA PHE A 35 -5.56 15.63 -4.34
C PHE A 35 -6.80 16.52 -4.35
N ILE A 36 -7.99 15.96 -4.13
CA ILE A 36 -9.26 16.65 -4.34
C ILE A 36 -9.61 17.59 -3.20
N ASP A 37 -9.50 17.12 -1.97
CA ASP A 37 -9.92 17.88 -0.79
C ASP A 37 -8.82 18.83 -0.29
N ASP A 38 -7.57 18.38 -0.40
CA ASP A 38 -6.42 19.07 0.15
C ASP A 38 -5.23 18.96 -0.81
N ASN A 39 -4.58 20.08 -1.07
CA ASN A 39 -3.38 20.11 -1.92
C ASN A 39 -2.10 19.80 -1.17
N SER A 40 -2.11 19.62 0.14
CA SER A 40 -0.89 19.57 0.95
C SER A 40 0.12 18.52 0.47
N VAL A 41 -0.36 17.37 0.02
CA VAL A 41 0.48 16.32 -0.56
C VAL A 41 0.97 16.71 -1.94
N VAL A 42 0.08 17.17 -2.81
CA VAL A 42 0.41 17.59 -4.19
C VAL A 42 1.37 18.78 -4.18
N ASP A 43 1.12 19.77 -3.31
CA ASP A 43 1.97 20.97 -3.18
C ASP A 43 3.38 20.61 -2.70
N LEU A 44 3.50 19.62 -1.82
CA LEU A 44 4.79 19.13 -1.34
C LEU A 44 5.68 18.60 -2.48
N PHE A 45 5.10 17.91 -3.45
CA PHE A 45 5.83 17.36 -4.59
C PHE A 45 5.97 18.37 -5.74
N SER A 46 4.93 19.14 -6.03
CA SER A 46 4.94 20.15 -7.10
C SER A 46 5.85 21.34 -6.79
N SER A 47 6.19 21.58 -5.53
CA SER A 47 7.15 22.60 -5.10
C SER A 47 8.63 22.17 -5.20
N LEU A 48 8.91 20.91 -5.55
CA LEU A 48 10.28 20.45 -5.73
C LEU A 48 10.93 21.10 -6.96
N PRO A 49 12.22 21.46 -6.90
CA PRO A 49 12.93 22.02 -8.06
C PRO A 49 12.81 21.16 -9.32
N LYS A 50 12.88 19.84 -9.16
CA LYS A 50 12.73 18.86 -10.25
C LYS A 50 11.33 18.86 -10.87
N ALA A 51 10.30 19.31 -10.15
CA ALA A 51 8.92 19.35 -10.64
C ALA A 51 8.77 20.29 -11.85
N THR A 52 9.41 21.45 -11.81
CA THR A 52 9.39 22.40 -12.93
C THR A 52 10.07 21.82 -14.18
N GLU A 53 11.18 21.11 -14.01
CA GLU A 53 11.89 20.46 -15.12
C GLU A 53 11.02 19.39 -15.78
N ILE A 54 10.42 18.49 -14.97
CA ILE A 54 9.54 17.43 -15.45
C ILE A 54 8.31 18.02 -16.15
N ALA A 55 7.67 19.01 -15.53
CA ALA A 55 6.51 19.69 -16.10
C ALA A 55 6.82 20.30 -17.47
N ASN A 56 7.92 21.04 -17.60
CA ASN A 56 8.35 21.64 -18.85
C ASN A 56 8.63 20.60 -19.94
N ARG A 57 9.29 19.49 -19.61
CA ARG A 57 9.54 18.37 -20.52
C ARG A 57 8.23 17.75 -21.05
N ARG A 58 7.17 17.78 -20.26
CA ARG A 58 5.83 17.31 -20.64
C ARG A 58 4.92 18.40 -21.22
N GLY A 59 5.45 19.59 -21.50
CA GLY A 59 4.71 20.70 -22.11
C GLY A 59 3.82 21.48 -21.13
N VAL A 60 4.01 21.29 -19.82
CA VAL A 60 3.28 22.01 -18.76
C VAL A 60 4.16 23.16 -18.25
N SER A 61 3.82 24.39 -18.60
CA SER A 61 4.60 25.57 -18.23
C SER A 61 4.48 25.94 -16.73
N ASN A 62 3.34 25.67 -16.11
CA ASN A 62 3.10 25.97 -14.71
C ASN A 62 2.18 24.92 -14.08
N LEU A 63 2.75 24.08 -13.23
CA LEU A 63 2.06 22.96 -12.58
C LEU A 63 0.98 23.44 -11.60
N GLN A 64 1.25 24.49 -10.82
CA GLN A 64 0.30 25.07 -9.85
C GLN A 64 -0.92 25.68 -10.56
N THR A 65 -0.70 26.36 -11.66
CA THR A 65 -1.79 26.88 -12.49
C THR A 65 -2.64 25.73 -13.04
N MET A 66 -2.01 24.66 -13.54
CA MET A 66 -2.71 23.47 -14.04
C MET A 66 -3.59 22.82 -12.96
N ILE A 67 -3.06 22.64 -11.74
CA ILE A 67 -3.79 22.09 -10.59
C ILE A 67 -5.01 22.94 -10.26
N ARG A 68 -4.83 24.24 -10.13
CA ARG A 68 -5.92 25.18 -9.85
C ARG A 68 -7.00 25.15 -10.93
N ASP A 69 -6.59 25.18 -12.20
CA ASP A 69 -7.51 25.23 -13.33
C ASP A 69 -8.32 23.93 -13.45
N ILE A 70 -7.72 22.76 -13.18
CA ILE A 70 -8.42 21.48 -13.12
C ILE A 70 -9.56 21.58 -12.08
N LYS A 71 -9.25 22.00 -10.85
CA LYS A 71 -10.24 22.10 -9.76
C LYS A 71 -11.34 23.10 -10.08
N THR A 72 -10.98 24.28 -10.57
CA THR A 72 -11.95 25.33 -10.96
C THR A 72 -12.90 24.84 -12.07
N THR A 73 -12.35 24.09 -13.05
CA THR A 73 -13.18 23.55 -14.15
C THR A 73 -14.15 22.49 -13.61
N ILE A 74 -13.70 21.60 -12.71
CA ILE A 74 -14.56 20.62 -12.08
C ILE A 74 -15.68 21.29 -11.29
N ASP A 75 -15.34 22.27 -10.46
CA ASP A 75 -16.32 22.99 -9.63
C ASP A 75 -17.37 23.71 -10.49
N LYS A 76 -16.93 24.30 -11.62
CA LYS A 76 -17.82 24.90 -12.61
C LYS A 76 -18.79 23.86 -13.20
N LEU A 77 -18.31 22.71 -13.65
CA LEU A 77 -19.12 21.66 -14.23
C LEU A 77 -20.12 21.08 -13.20
N ILE A 78 -19.71 20.94 -11.94
CA ILE A 78 -20.59 20.52 -10.86
C ILE A 78 -21.73 21.54 -10.66
N SER A 79 -21.40 22.84 -10.64
CA SER A 79 -22.39 23.89 -10.39
C SER A 79 -23.39 24.04 -11.54
N GLU A 80 -22.95 23.84 -12.78
CA GLU A 80 -23.77 23.98 -13.99
C GLU A 80 -24.70 22.79 -14.25
N ASN A 81 -24.35 21.59 -13.76
CA ASN A 81 -25.00 20.33 -14.12
C ASN A 81 -25.44 19.49 -12.92
N LYS A 82 -25.89 20.14 -11.84
CA LYS A 82 -26.19 19.44 -10.55
C LYS A 82 -27.11 18.23 -10.67
N GLN A 83 -28.13 18.27 -11.51
CA GLN A 83 -29.10 17.17 -11.65
C GLN A 83 -28.48 15.96 -12.35
N ASP A 84 -27.73 16.21 -13.43
CA ASP A 84 -27.08 15.16 -14.20
C ASP A 84 -25.95 14.52 -13.39
N ILE A 85 -25.23 15.34 -12.61
CA ILE A 85 -24.20 14.89 -11.70
C ILE A 85 -24.75 13.98 -10.61
N ALA A 86 -25.93 14.26 -10.06
CA ALA A 86 -26.58 13.37 -9.08
C ALA A 86 -26.81 11.97 -9.68
N THR A 87 -27.24 11.88 -10.95
CA THR A 87 -27.43 10.60 -11.65
C THR A 87 -26.09 9.88 -11.83
N ILE A 88 -25.06 10.58 -12.24
CA ILE A 88 -23.69 10.02 -12.38
C ILE A 88 -23.13 9.58 -11.01
N TYR A 89 -23.39 10.38 -9.97
CA TYR A 89 -22.98 10.07 -8.61
C TYR A 89 -23.61 8.78 -8.06
N GLU A 90 -24.88 8.52 -8.37
CA GLU A 90 -25.56 7.28 -7.98
C GLU A 90 -24.95 6.02 -8.60
N LEU A 91 -24.26 6.13 -9.73
CA LEU A 91 -23.46 5.06 -10.31
C LEU A 91 -22.24 4.68 -9.46
N HIS A 92 -21.95 5.44 -8.41
CA HIS A 92 -20.85 5.16 -7.51
C HIS A 92 -21.32 4.95 -6.05
N PRO A 93 -22.08 3.87 -5.77
CA PRO A 93 -22.77 3.66 -4.49
C PRO A 93 -21.82 3.65 -3.27
N TYR A 94 -20.54 3.32 -3.46
CA TYR A 94 -19.53 3.37 -2.40
C TYR A 94 -19.41 4.77 -1.78
N TRP A 95 -19.57 5.83 -2.58
CA TRP A 95 -19.49 7.21 -2.11
C TRP A 95 -20.79 7.70 -1.51
N VAL A 96 -21.94 7.20 -2.01
CA VAL A 96 -23.28 7.58 -1.52
C VAL A 96 -23.50 7.15 -0.07
N ASN A 97 -23.01 5.98 0.30
CA ASN A 97 -23.26 5.36 1.60
C ASN A 97 -22.22 5.68 2.67
N ARG A 98 -21.15 6.42 2.33
CA ARG A 98 -19.97 6.50 3.18
C ARG A 98 -20.08 7.51 4.30
N ASP A 99 -20.78 8.62 4.08
CA ASP A 99 -20.78 9.72 5.07
C ASP A 99 -21.93 10.70 4.82
N SER A 100 -22.98 10.60 5.61
CA SER A 100 -24.12 11.54 5.52
C SER A 100 -23.78 12.93 6.04
N GLU A 101 -22.67 13.10 6.76
CA GLU A 101 -22.22 14.36 7.35
C GLU A 101 -21.11 15.05 6.52
N ALA A 102 -20.52 14.36 5.51
CA ALA A 102 -19.51 14.95 4.67
C ALA A 102 -20.06 16.09 3.81
N ASP A 103 -19.21 17.09 3.53
CA ASP A 103 -19.49 18.15 2.56
C ASP A 103 -19.92 17.53 1.20
N PRO A 104 -21.17 17.68 0.77
CA PRO A 104 -21.69 17.03 -0.43
C PRO A 104 -20.86 17.33 -1.69
N ASP A 105 -20.34 18.57 -1.80
CA ASP A 105 -19.56 18.97 -2.96
C ASP A 105 -18.20 18.24 -3.04
N LYS A 106 -17.56 17.97 -1.92
CA LYS A 106 -16.32 17.18 -1.88
C LYS A 106 -16.57 15.72 -2.22
N VAL A 107 -17.66 15.14 -1.71
CA VAL A 107 -18.05 13.75 -2.00
C VAL A 107 -18.34 13.59 -3.49
N ILE A 108 -19.15 14.49 -4.07
CA ILE A 108 -19.47 14.50 -5.51
C ILE A 108 -18.19 14.64 -6.34
N ARG A 109 -17.32 15.57 -5.99
CA ARG A 109 -16.05 15.79 -6.71
C ARG A 109 -15.18 14.55 -6.73
N ARG A 110 -15.01 13.88 -5.58
CA ARG A 110 -14.27 12.61 -5.50
C ARG A 110 -14.89 11.51 -6.35
N ALA A 111 -16.20 11.33 -6.26
CA ALA A 111 -16.93 10.34 -7.03
C ALA A 111 -16.78 10.55 -8.53
N LEU A 112 -16.96 11.78 -9.02
CA LEU A 112 -16.82 12.11 -10.44
C LEU A 112 -15.41 11.85 -10.98
N ILE A 113 -14.38 12.21 -10.23
CA ILE A 113 -13.00 11.96 -10.67
C ILE A 113 -12.69 10.46 -10.64
N ALA A 114 -13.13 9.73 -9.63
CA ALA A 114 -13.00 8.28 -9.62
C ALA A 114 -13.68 7.65 -10.85
N GLN A 115 -14.88 8.10 -11.20
CA GLN A 115 -15.61 7.64 -12.37
C GLN A 115 -14.88 7.93 -13.69
N LEU A 116 -14.21 9.08 -13.83
CA LEU A 116 -13.42 9.41 -15.02
C LEU A 116 -12.36 8.33 -15.34
N PHE A 117 -11.86 7.62 -14.33
CA PHE A 117 -10.84 6.58 -14.48
C PHE A 117 -11.42 5.15 -14.50
N THR A 118 -12.71 4.99 -14.26
CA THR A 118 -13.36 3.67 -14.23
C THR A 118 -14.32 3.43 -15.39
N VAL A 119 -15.00 4.48 -15.87
CA VAL A 119 -15.95 4.33 -16.97
C VAL A 119 -15.27 4.19 -18.33
N SER A 120 -15.95 3.50 -19.23
CA SER A 120 -15.55 3.41 -20.64
C SER A 120 -15.64 4.76 -21.34
N GLU A 121 -14.96 4.90 -22.45
CA GLU A 121 -15.07 6.12 -23.27
C GLU A 121 -16.49 6.34 -23.79
N ASP A 122 -17.19 5.26 -24.15
CA ASP A 122 -18.58 5.34 -24.62
C ASP A 122 -19.51 5.87 -23.52
N THR A 123 -19.33 5.40 -22.27
CA THR A 123 -20.06 5.92 -21.11
C THR A 123 -19.74 7.39 -20.87
N LEU A 124 -18.47 7.78 -20.95
CA LEU A 124 -18.07 9.17 -20.78
C LEU A 124 -18.68 10.10 -21.84
N LEU A 125 -18.93 9.59 -23.06
CA LEU A 125 -19.61 10.35 -24.12
C LEU A 125 -21.07 10.66 -23.80
N THR A 126 -21.72 9.88 -22.94
CA THR A 126 -23.10 10.14 -22.49
C THR A 126 -23.20 11.20 -21.42
N TRP A 127 -22.09 11.59 -20.83
CA TRP A 127 -22.07 12.60 -19.76
C TRP A 127 -22.37 14.00 -20.33
N PRO A 128 -23.09 14.84 -19.56
CA PRO A 128 -23.22 16.24 -19.93
C PRO A 128 -21.83 16.87 -19.95
N ASN A 129 -21.59 17.74 -20.96
CA ASN A 129 -20.29 18.37 -21.18
C ASN A 129 -19.12 17.36 -21.35
N SER A 130 -19.38 16.24 -22.03
CA SER A 130 -18.41 15.12 -22.19
C SER A 130 -17.04 15.55 -22.71
N ASN A 131 -16.97 16.57 -23.59
CA ASN A 131 -15.70 17.10 -24.08
C ASN A 131 -14.87 17.77 -22.98
N ASP A 132 -15.51 18.48 -22.06
CA ASP A 132 -14.83 19.09 -20.91
C ASP A 132 -14.32 18.03 -19.96
N TRP A 133 -15.13 16.98 -19.69
CA TRP A 133 -14.70 15.84 -18.89
C TRP A 133 -13.52 15.07 -19.51
N LYS A 134 -13.50 14.87 -20.82
CA LYS A 134 -12.34 14.31 -21.52
C LYS A 134 -11.10 15.18 -21.37
N SER A 135 -11.25 16.50 -21.53
CA SER A 135 -10.16 17.44 -21.33
C SER A 135 -9.63 17.39 -19.89
N ILE A 136 -10.53 17.33 -18.88
CA ILE A 136 -10.16 17.18 -17.47
C ILE A 136 -9.41 15.86 -17.26
N LYS A 137 -9.91 14.72 -17.77
CA LYS A 137 -9.25 13.40 -17.68
C LYS A 137 -7.83 13.46 -18.21
N THR A 138 -7.63 14.06 -19.38
CA THR A 138 -6.31 14.21 -20.01
C THR A 138 -5.37 15.04 -19.12
N ARG A 139 -5.87 16.17 -18.60
CA ARG A 139 -5.07 17.06 -17.74
C ARG A 139 -4.73 16.42 -16.39
N ILE A 140 -5.67 15.70 -15.77
CA ILE A 140 -5.41 14.96 -14.52
C ILE A 140 -4.40 13.85 -14.78
N THR A 141 -4.51 13.13 -15.90
CA THR A 141 -3.53 12.09 -16.28
C THR A 141 -2.13 12.68 -16.42
N ALA A 142 -1.99 13.80 -17.13
CA ALA A 142 -0.71 14.48 -17.26
C ALA A 142 -0.14 14.97 -15.91
N LEU A 143 -1.01 15.47 -15.02
CA LEU A 143 -0.62 15.84 -13.66
C LEU A 143 -0.12 14.61 -12.86
N TYR A 144 -0.87 13.52 -12.90
CA TYR A 144 -0.48 12.31 -12.18
C TYR A 144 0.84 11.74 -12.71
N ASP A 145 1.06 11.73 -14.01
CA ASP A 145 2.33 11.32 -14.60
C ASP A 145 3.52 12.15 -14.11
N ILE A 146 3.34 13.47 -13.93
CA ILE A 146 4.37 14.34 -13.36
C ILE A 146 4.60 14.02 -11.89
N LEU A 147 3.54 13.82 -11.12
CA LEU A 147 3.62 13.50 -9.70
C LEU A 147 4.25 12.11 -9.45
N GLU A 148 3.91 11.12 -10.27
CA GLU A 148 4.48 9.78 -10.21
C GLU A 148 6.00 9.80 -10.48
N GLU A 149 6.49 10.60 -11.43
CA GLU A 149 7.94 10.79 -11.64
C GLU A 149 8.65 11.45 -10.44
N LEU A 150 7.89 12.16 -9.60
CA LEU A 150 8.39 12.77 -8.36
C LEU A 150 8.27 11.85 -7.15
N GLY A 151 7.63 10.68 -7.30
CA GLY A 151 7.38 9.73 -6.22
C GLY A 151 6.07 9.96 -5.46
N CYS A 152 5.10 10.69 -6.04
CA CYS A 152 3.77 10.87 -5.47
C CYS A 152 2.73 10.13 -6.32
N PHE A 153 2.12 9.10 -5.75
CA PHE A 153 1.12 8.25 -6.37
C PHE A 153 -0.24 8.49 -5.73
N ILE A 154 -1.25 8.71 -6.56
CA ILE A 154 -2.62 8.95 -6.14
C ILE A 154 -3.49 7.82 -6.68
N LEU A 155 -4.28 7.19 -5.83
CA LEU A 155 -5.22 6.15 -6.21
C LEU A 155 -6.33 6.75 -7.09
N ARG A 156 -6.32 6.43 -8.39
CA ARG A 156 -7.20 7.07 -9.39
C ARG A 156 -8.67 6.72 -9.19
N ARG A 157 -8.97 5.53 -8.63
CA ARG A 157 -10.34 5.04 -8.39
C ARG A 157 -10.90 5.47 -7.03
N GLY A 158 -10.19 6.27 -6.26
CA GLY A 158 -10.64 6.75 -4.95
C GLY A 158 -9.77 6.26 -3.81
N ALA A 159 -10.28 5.37 -2.98
CA ALA A 159 -9.55 4.68 -1.91
C ALA A 159 -9.19 3.25 -2.35
N ILE A 160 -8.34 2.58 -1.57
CA ILE A 160 -7.89 1.22 -1.91
C ILE A 160 -9.06 0.24 -2.05
N GLU A 161 -10.12 0.41 -1.26
CA GLU A 161 -11.31 -0.43 -1.33
C GLU A 161 -12.06 -0.33 -2.67
N SER A 162 -11.85 0.73 -3.43
CA SER A 162 -12.42 0.89 -4.78
C SER A 162 -11.76 -0.02 -5.82
N TYR A 163 -10.69 -0.69 -5.47
CA TYR A 163 -9.99 -1.69 -6.31
C TYR A 163 -10.43 -3.12 -6.00
N TYR A 164 -11.16 -3.34 -4.90
CA TYR A 164 -11.65 -4.66 -4.52
C TYR A 164 -12.73 -5.12 -5.48
N THR A 165 -12.63 -6.36 -5.94
CA THR A 165 -13.60 -6.99 -6.84
C THR A 165 -14.48 -7.99 -6.13
N PHE A 166 -13.93 -8.67 -5.13
CA PHE A 166 -14.64 -9.70 -4.37
C PHE A 166 -15.38 -9.12 -3.16
N ALA A 167 -14.79 -8.16 -2.46
CA ALA A 167 -15.36 -7.52 -1.28
C ALA A 167 -15.63 -6.02 -1.48
N PRO A 168 -16.36 -5.59 -2.54
CA PRO A 168 -16.53 -4.17 -2.88
C PRO A 168 -17.37 -3.39 -1.86
N ASN A 169 -18.25 -4.08 -1.10
CA ASN A 169 -19.16 -3.47 -0.15
C ASN A 169 -18.72 -3.73 1.29
N THR A 170 -18.04 -2.77 1.88
CA THR A 170 -17.49 -2.85 3.24
C THR A 170 -18.50 -2.54 4.36
N THR A 171 -19.77 -2.30 4.04
CA THR A 171 -20.79 -1.77 4.95
C THR A 171 -21.09 -2.63 6.18
N PHE A 172 -20.87 -3.95 6.10
CA PHE A 172 -21.22 -4.87 7.20
C PHE A 172 -20.06 -5.39 8.03
N SER A 173 -18.83 -5.38 7.51
CA SER A 173 -17.70 -6.03 8.18
C SER A 173 -16.53 -5.08 8.48
N GLY A 174 -16.62 -3.83 8.06
CA GLY A 174 -15.53 -2.85 8.18
C GLY A 174 -14.36 -3.09 7.19
N LYS A 175 -13.54 -2.06 7.03
CA LYS A 175 -12.43 -2.06 6.08
C LYS A 175 -11.40 -3.20 6.28
N PRO A 176 -10.98 -3.54 7.53
CA PRO A 176 -10.02 -4.62 7.74
C PRO A 176 -10.54 -5.99 7.30
N SER A 177 -11.82 -6.29 7.59
CA SER A 177 -12.43 -7.55 7.19
C SER A 177 -12.58 -7.66 5.67
N ALA A 178 -12.97 -6.57 5.00
CA ALA A 178 -13.04 -6.54 3.54
C ALA A 178 -11.66 -6.74 2.90
N ALA A 179 -10.62 -6.11 3.44
CA ALA A 179 -9.26 -6.31 2.98
C ALA A 179 -8.80 -7.77 3.13
N THR A 180 -9.12 -8.42 4.25
CA THR A 180 -8.77 -9.82 4.48
C THR A 180 -9.47 -10.74 3.48
N LEU A 181 -10.76 -10.51 3.22
CA LEU A 181 -11.53 -11.29 2.23
C LEU A 181 -10.99 -11.10 0.82
N GLU A 182 -10.67 -9.86 0.44
CA GLU A 182 -10.09 -9.58 -0.88
C GLU A 182 -8.73 -10.25 -1.04
N VAL A 183 -7.85 -10.17 -0.05
CA VAL A 183 -6.53 -10.83 -0.08
C VAL A 183 -6.67 -12.35 -0.23
N SER A 184 -7.59 -12.98 0.51
CA SER A 184 -7.84 -14.43 0.37
C SER A 184 -8.30 -14.81 -1.04
N HIS A 185 -9.09 -13.97 -1.69
CA HIS A 185 -9.51 -14.18 -3.07
C HIS A 185 -8.35 -14.01 -4.06
N LEU A 186 -7.51 -12.98 -3.84
CA LEU A 186 -6.35 -12.70 -4.69
C LEU A 186 -5.29 -13.81 -4.67
N GLU A 187 -5.26 -14.65 -3.62
CA GLU A 187 -4.37 -15.82 -3.57
C GLU A 187 -4.69 -16.87 -4.66
N GLU A 188 -5.90 -16.85 -5.19
CA GLU A 188 -6.37 -17.73 -6.27
C GLU A 188 -6.17 -17.13 -7.67
N GLU A 189 -5.87 -15.82 -7.75
CA GLU A 189 -5.73 -15.09 -9.00
C GLU A 189 -4.29 -15.13 -9.55
N SER A 190 -4.16 -14.91 -10.85
CA SER A 190 -2.86 -14.78 -11.49
C SER A 190 -2.19 -13.43 -11.17
N ASN A 191 -0.86 -13.39 -11.11
CA ASN A 191 -0.11 -12.15 -10.93
C ASN A 191 -0.47 -11.08 -11.97
N ALA A 192 -0.83 -11.47 -13.20
CA ALA A 192 -1.22 -10.52 -14.25
C ALA A 192 -2.54 -9.83 -13.91
N GLN A 193 -3.55 -10.58 -13.45
CA GLN A 193 -4.85 -10.05 -13.03
C GLN A 193 -4.69 -9.12 -11.82
N ILE A 194 -3.93 -9.54 -10.81
CA ILE A 194 -3.62 -8.70 -9.63
C ILE A 194 -2.94 -7.40 -10.04
N CYS A 195 -1.93 -7.46 -10.93
CA CYS A 195 -1.24 -6.26 -11.42
C CYS A 195 -2.15 -5.32 -12.23
N GLU A 196 -3.11 -5.84 -12.96
CA GLU A 196 -4.09 -5.05 -13.70
C GLU A 196 -5.10 -4.39 -12.75
N GLN A 197 -5.66 -5.17 -11.83
CA GLN A 197 -6.62 -4.70 -10.83
C GLN A 197 -6.03 -3.58 -9.96
N PHE A 198 -4.82 -3.76 -9.46
CA PHE A 198 -4.12 -2.82 -8.57
C PHE A 198 -3.03 -2.00 -9.30
N ALA A 199 -3.25 -1.63 -10.54
CA ALA A 199 -2.23 -0.97 -11.37
C ALA A 199 -1.62 0.28 -10.73
N ASP A 200 -2.41 1.10 -10.02
CA ASP A 200 -1.92 2.29 -9.32
C ASP A 200 -0.96 1.93 -8.19
N LEU A 201 -1.30 0.95 -7.37
CA LEU A 201 -0.46 0.43 -6.31
C LEU A 201 0.82 -0.19 -6.87
N VAL A 202 0.71 -0.97 -7.94
CA VAL A 202 1.86 -1.62 -8.59
C VAL A 202 2.86 -0.59 -9.12
N ARG A 203 2.38 0.55 -9.69
CA ARG A 203 3.28 1.63 -10.12
C ARG A 203 4.04 2.24 -8.94
N ALA A 204 3.37 2.50 -7.83
CA ALA A 204 4.00 3.01 -6.61
C ALA A 204 5.05 2.03 -6.05
N LEU A 205 4.71 0.74 -5.99
CA LEU A 205 5.62 -0.29 -5.52
C LEU A 205 6.85 -0.43 -6.44
N ARG A 206 6.67 -0.37 -7.77
CA ARG A 206 7.79 -0.41 -8.73
C ARG A 206 8.70 0.79 -8.58
N PHE A 207 8.15 1.98 -8.37
CA PHE A 207 8.95 3.19 -8.11
C PHE A 207 9.74 3.08 -6.80
N ALA A 208 9.11 2.56 -5.76
CA ALA A 208 9.73 2.36 -4.44
C ALA A 208 10.68 1.14 -4.40
N ALA A 209 10.62 0.26 -5.41
CA ALA A 209 11.49 -0.90 -5.48
C ALA A 209 12.95 -0.47 -5.62
N ILE A 210 13.82 -1.16 -4.89
CA ILE A 210 15.27 -0.98 -5.04
C ILE A 210 15.71 -1.84 -6.23
N ASP A 211 16.46 -1.27 -7.16
CA ASP A 211 17.01 -1.97 -8.35
C ASP A 211 17.94 -3.12 -7.98
N LYS A 212 18.40 -3.17 -6.75
CA LYS A 212 19.21 -4.28 -6.24
C LYS A 212 18.30 -5.30 -5.56
N PRO A 213 18.50 -6.61 -5.83
CA PRO A 213 17.78 -7.64 -5.12
C PRO A 213 17.99 -7.46 -3.62
N VAL A 214 16.90 -7.42 -2.86
CA VAL A 214 16.96 -7.38 -1.40
C VAL A 214 17.53 -8.71 -0.95
N ASP A 215 18.56 -8.67 -0.12
CA ASP A 215 19.04 -9.87 0.54
C ASP A 215 18.07 -10.25 1.66
N GLU A 216 17.00 -10.95 1.27
CA GLU A 216 15.98 -11.42 2.19
C GLU A 216 16.56 -12.36 3.24
N SER A 217 17.65 -13.07 2.92
CA SER A 217 18.33 -13.94 3.88
C SER A 217 18.92 -13.15 5.05
N PHE A 218 19.41 -11.94 4.82
CA PHE A 218 19.90 -11.07 5.89
C PHE A 218 18.77 -10.63 6.83
N ALA A 219 17.62 -10.22 6.27
CA ALA A 219 16.47 -9.81 7.06
C ALA A 219 15.91 -10.99 7.89
N VAL A 220 15.75 -12.16 7.25
CA VAL A 220 15.30 -13.39 7.91
C VAL A 220 16.28 -13.86 8.98
N LYS A 221 17.60 -13.82 8.72
CA LYS A 221 18.62 -14.16 9.73
C LYS A 221 18.53 -13.26 10.95
N LYS A 222 18.40 -11.94 10.74
CA LYS A 222 18.32 -10.98 11.84
C LYS A 222 17.10 -11.23 12.73
N GLU A 223 15.94 -11.44 12.12
CA GLU A 223 14.71 -11.74 12.86
C GLU A 223 14.80 -13.08 13.57
N LEU A 224 15.25 -14.12 12.88
CA LEU A 224 15.40 -15.45 13.42
C LEU A 224 16.41 -15.52 14.57
N LEU A 225 17.55 -14.81 14.48
CA LEU A 225 18.54 -14.76 15.56
C LEU A 225 17.94 -14.25 16.86
N SER A 226 17.17 -13.17 16.77
CA SER A 226 16.50 -12.58 17.94
C SER A 226 15.48 -13.54 18.53
N GLU A 227 14.67 -14.18 17.69
CA GLU A 227 13.59 -15.05 18.13
C GLU A 227 14.10 -16.42 18.61
N LEU A 228 15.03 -17.03 17.87
CA LEU A 228 15.59 -18.33 18.26
C LEU A 228 16.42 -18.26 19.55
N ALA A 229 17.12 -17.15 19.81
CA ALA A 229 17.81 -16.95 21.07
C ALA A 229 16.82 -16.92 22.25
N LEU A 230 15.64 -16.33 22.05
CA LEU A 230 14.56 -16.31 23.03
C LEU A 230 13.97 -17.70 23.24
N VAL A 231 13.64 -18.42 22.15
CA VAL A 231 13.14 -19.80 22.14
C VAL A 231 14.08 -20.72 22.93
N ILE A 232 15.37 -20.71 22.61
CA ILE A 232 16.37 -21.54 23.27
C ILE A 232 16.47 -21.19 24.77
N GLY A 233 16.31 -19.92 25.13
CA GLY A 233 16.37 -19.47 26.52
C GLY A 233 15.18 -19.95 27.38
N VAL A 234 13.96 -20.03 26.80
CA VAL A 234 12.76 -20.45 27.54
C VAL A 234 12.49 -21.95 27.46
N LEU A 235 13.01 -22.62 26.43
CA LEU A 235 12.76 -24.04 26.13
C LEU A 235 13.01 -25.02 27.31
N PRO A 236 14.06 -24.86 28.14
CA PRO A 236 14.27 -25.74 29.27
C PRO A 236 13.15 -25.75 30.33
N ASN A 237 12.30 -24.70 30.32
CA ASN A 237 11.21 -24.50 31.28
C ASN A 237 9.83 -24.67 30.61
N THR A 238 9.78 -25.11 29.35
CA THR A 238 8.57 -25.17 28.56
C THR A 238 8.34 -26.58 28.02
N ASP A 239 7.24 -27.20 28.42
CA ASP A 239 6.92 -28.57 28.00
C ASP A 239 5.94 -28.66 26.83
N ARG A 240 5.32 -27.53 26.44
CA ARG A 240 4.29 -27.49 25.42
C ARG A 240 4.65 -26.44 24.34
N GLU A 241 4.40 -26.79 23.09
CA GLU A 241 4.59 -25.88 21.95
C GLU A 241 3.71 -24.62 22.05
N GLU A 242 2.49 -24.75 22.59
CA GLU A 242 1.55 -23.63 22.76
C GLU A 242 2.09 -22.59 23.76
N ASP A 243 2.69 -23.03 24.86
CA ASP A 243 3.29 -22.15 25.86
C ASP A 243 4.51 -21.44 25.29
N LEU A 244 5.36 -22.15 24.52
CA LEU A 244 6.50 -21.58 23.81
C LEU A 244 6.07 -20.47 22.83
N LEU A 245 5.04 -20.73 22.02
CA LEU A 245 4.52 -19.74 21.06
C LEU A 245 3.91 -18.52 21.77
N SER A 246 3.26 -18.73 22.91
CA SER A 246 2.72 -17.66 23.74
C SER A 246 3.81 -16.76 24.30
N ASP A 247 4.89 -17.35 24.82
CA ASP A 247 6.04 -16.62 25.36
C ASP A 247 6.75 -15.79 24.29
N ILE A 248 6.93 -16.36 23.09
CA ILE A 248 7.49 -15.65 21.94
C ILE A 248 6.61 -14.46 21.56
N LYS A 249 5.30 -14.66 21.46
CA LYS A 249 4.35 -13.62 21.10
C LYS A 249 4.34 -12.48 22.11
N GLN A 250 4.37 -12.80 23.39
CA GLN A 250 4.45 -11.80 24.46
C GLN A 250 5.76 -11.00 24.40
N ALA A 251 6.90 -11.66 24.20
CA ALA A 251 8.20 -11.02 24.11
C ALA A 251 8.34 -10.11 22.88
N LYS A 252 7.62 -10.41 21.80
CA LYS A 252 7.56 -9.61 20.57
C LYS A 252 6.49 -8.49 20.58
N GLY A 253 5.88 -8.21 21.73
CA GLY A 253 4.84 -7.16 21.83
C GLY A 253 3.58 -7.50 21.01
N ASN A 254 3.18 -8.77 21.02
CA ASN A 254 2.06 -9.34 20.27
C ASN A 254 2.19 -9.34 18.73
N SER A 255 3.39 -9.11 18.19
CA SER A 255 3.65 -9.29 16.76
C SER A 255 3.65 -10.77 16.40
N GLU A 256 3.14 -11.12 15.23
CA GLU A 256 3.21 -12.50 14.74
C GLU A 256 4.63 -12.87 14.33
N SER A 257 5.02 -14.12 14.62
CA SER A 257 6.30 -14.67 14.20
C SER A 257 6.25 -15.08 12.72
N LEU A 258 7.37 -14.89 12.00
CA LEU A 258 7.60 -15.47 10.68
C LEU A 258 7.89 -16.97 10.73
N PHE A 259 8.10 -17.53 11.93
CA PHE A 259 8.55 -18.89 12.13
C PHE A 259 7.57 -19.69 12.98
N ASP A 260 7.54 -21.00 12.74
CA ASP A 260 6.93 -21.99 13.62
C ASP A 260 8.03 -22.84 14.26
N TYR A 261 7.78 -23.30 15.48
CA TYR A 261 8.71 -24.09 16.26
C TYR A 261 8.03 -25.36 16.74
N LYS A 262 8.69 -26.49 16.54
CA LYS A 262 8.29 -27.79 17.09
C LYS A 262 9.35 -28.27 18.10
N ILE A 263 8.93 -28.57 19.32
CA ILE A 263 9.85 -29.09 20.36
C ILE A 263 10.33 -30.48 19.97
N ILE A 264 11.62 -30.69 20.03
CA ILE A 264 12.27 -31.98 19.75
C ILE A 264 13.20 -32.40 20.90
N ASN A 265 13.28 -33.70 21.13
CA ASN A 265 14.29 -34.30 22.04
C ASN A 265 14.97 -35.45 21.29
N GLU A 266 16.21 -35.26 20.89
CA GLU A 266 16.97 -36.23 20.12
C GLU A 266 18.25 -36.61 20.86
N ASN A 267 18.41 -37.88 21.14
CA ASN A 267 19.58 -38.43 21.89
C ASN A 267 19.85 -37.72 23.22
N GLY A 268 18.76 -37.28 23.91
CA GLY A 268 18.86 -36.56 25.17
C GLY A 268 19.17 -35.08 25.04
N ARG A 269 19.25 -34.53 23.82
CA ARG A 269 19.40 -33.08 23.55
C ARG A 269 18.03 -32.49 23.30
N LEU A 270 17.66 -31.51 24.10
CA LEU A 270 16.45 -30.74 23.95
C LEU A 270 16.69 -29.64 22.90
N GLY A 271 15.75 -29.46 21.99
CA GLY A 271 15.87 -28.47 20.89
C GLY A 271 14.52 -28.18 20.25
N VAL A 272 14.57 -27.41 19.17
CA VAL A 272 13.42 -27.08 18.31
C VAL A 272 13.72 -27.38 16.85
N GLU A 273 12.73 -27.81 16.11
CA GLU A 273 12.72 -27.78 14.66
C GLU A 273 12.04 -26.48 14.20
N VAL A 274 12.70 -25.71 13.37
CA VAL A 274 12.33 -24.35 12.95
C VAL A 274 11.78 -24.40 11.54
N PHE A 275 10.57 -23.85 11.34
CA PHE A 275 9.90 -23.75 10.04
C PHE A 275 9.71 -22.29 9.65
N LEU A 276 9.83 -21.98 8.37
CA LEU A 276 9.44 -20.67 7.81
C LEU A 276 7.99 -20.74 7.35
N LYS A 277 7.10 -19.90 7.89
CA LYS A 277 5.67 -19.84 7.54
C LYS A 277 5.46 -19.35 6.11
N SER A 278 6.24 -18.37 5.69
CA SER A 278 6.06 -17.73 4.39
C SER A 278 6.61 -18.57 3.24
N LYS A 279 5.78 -18.77 2.22
CA LYS A 279 6.17 -19.40 0.94
C LYS A 279 6.74 -18.40 -0.08
N ILE A 280 6.51 -17.10 0.16
CA ILE A 280 6.86 -16.02 -0.77
C ILE A 280 8.29 -15.52 -0.57
N ILE A 281 8.83 -15.65 0.65
CA ILE A 281 10.19 -15.22 0.98
C ILE A 281 11.20 -16.12 0.25
N ASN A 282 12.12 -15.49 -0.50
CA ASN A 282 13.09 -16.19 -1.32
C ASN A 282 14.31 -16.69 -0.53
N VAL A 283 14.03 -17.47 0.52
CA VAL A 283 15.04 -18.03 1.42
C VAL A 283 14.90 -19.55 1.51
N SER A 284 16.03 -20.25 1.58
CA SER A 284 16.11 -21.70 1.73
C SER A 284 16.79 -22.08 3.03
N GLY A 285 16.75 -23.39 3.37
CA GLY A 285 17.39 -23.96 4.55
C GLY A 285 16.42 -24.31 5.68
N PHE A 286 15.14 -24.13 5.47
CA PHE A 286 14.08 -24.59 6.37
C PHE A 286 13.42 -25.90 5.87
N PRO A 287 12.94 -26.78 6.78
CA PRO A 287 13.15 -26.73 8.22
C PRO A 287 14.59 -27.11 8.62
N PHE A 288 15.01 -26.67 9.80
CA PHE A 288 16.26 -27.11 10.41
C PHE A 288 16.13 -27.25 11.92
N LYS A 289 17.06 -27.97 12.57
CA LYS A 289 17.05 -28.22 14.00
C LYS A 289 18.07 -27.36 14.72
N ALA A 290 17.69 -26.84 15.89
CA ALA A 290 18.56 -26.10 16.80
C ALA A 290 18.37 -26.65 18.23
N PHE A 291 19.46 -26.92 18.92
CA PHE A 291 19.43 -27.48 20.28
C PHE A 291 19.88 -26.40 21.30
N VAL A 292 19.50 -26.62 22.57
CA VAL A 292 19.79 -25.67 23.66
C VAL A 292 21.29 -25.41 23.83
N ASP A 293 22.13 -26.38 23.53
CA ASP A 293 23.59 -26.28 23.59
C ASP A 293 24.27 -25.78 22.32
N ASP A 294 23.51 -25.45 21.28
CA ASP A 294 24.04 -24.95 20.02
C ASP A 294 24.36 -23.45 20.07
N ASN A 295 25.33 -23.03 19.23
CA ASN A 295 25.55 -21.61 18.98
C ASN A 295 24.54 -21.10 17.95
N VAL A 296 23.55 -20.33 18.40
CA VAL A 296 22.45 -19.82 17.57
C VAL A 296 22.95 -19.08 16.33
N ASN A 297 24.00 -18.23 16.47
CA ASN A 297 24.55 -17.49 15.35
C ASN A 297 25.14 -18.41 14.26
N GLN A 298 25.83 -19.48 14.69
CA GLN A 298 26.44 -20.43 13.73
C GLN A 298 25.37 -21.23 13.01
N ILE A 299 24.37 -21.75 13.75
CA ILE A 299 23.26 -22.53 13.19
C ILE A 299 22.46 -21.71 12.17
N VAL A 300 22.03 -20.50 12.52
CA VAL A 300 21.26 -19.64 11.61
C VAL A 300 22.08 -19.27 10.38
N SER A 301 23.36 -18.96 10.53
CA SER A 301 24.25 -18.63 9.42
C SER A 301 24.51 -19.82 8.48
N ALA A 302 24.55 -21.04 9.03
CA ALA A 302 24.76 -22.25 8.26
C ALA A 302 23.55 -22.65 7.40
N HIS A 303 22.34 -22.45 7.93
CA HIS A 303 21.11 -22.95 7.30
C HIS A 303 20.44 -21.91 6.41
N VAL A 304 20.27 -20.67 6.88
CA VAL A 304 19.49 -19.66 6.16
C VAL A 304 20.29 -19.07 4.99
N ARG A 305 19.81 -19.27 3.76
CA ARG A 305 20.45 -18.78 2.52
C ARG A 305 19.41 -18.29 1.54
N MET A 306 19.80 -17.40 0.62
CA MET A 306 18.97 -17.07 -0.54
C MET A 306 18.70 -18.34 -1.37
N LYS A 307 17.49 -18.47 -1.91
CA LYS A 307 17.25 -19.46 -2.98
C LYS A 307 17.96 -19.00 -4.24
N ASN A 308 18.67 -19.92 -4.84
CA ASN A 308 19.32 -19.69 -6.14
C ASN A 308 18.30 -19.63 -7.28
#